data_5895e0f678e02775397cf35fbe29a9e4
#
_entry.id   5895e0f678e02775397cf35fbe29a9e4
#
_cell.length_a   1.000
_cell.length_b   1.000
_cell.length_c   1.000
_cell.angle_alpha   90.00
_cell.angle_beta   90.00
_cell.angle_gamma   90.00
#
_symmetry.space_group_name_H-M   'P 1'
#
loop_
_entity.id
_entity.type
_entity.pdbx_description
1 polymer ?
#
loop_
_entity_poly.entity_id
_entity_poly.type
_entity_poly.pdbx_seq_one_letter_code
_entity_poly.pdbx_strand_id
1 'polypeptide(L)'
;MGENDPQYKWLEENMIGDDTGENISDKNSSYNELTAVYWAWKNYEKLGNPDYIGLMHYRRHFIFRESTDVVEDVRGIDENYFKRINYNPETIAHLMDDCDYVAHIGHVDEVYKHYRENHHIEDLDLAISILKEKYPGYAATADAYLRMSYVNLCNMFIMPRDMFFAYCGWLFDILEEFERRVDLSEKRLFISERLTGIFIEHQKRKGRRQKALSVTFIQAATRVPVVMPYNPDVFRTAVTMASILKHAEATTFVDFYILHYGNAGGDEFSEFIKAHPGNTVQFVNVLEKLNEWHILRRQFVFPEHYPLIAAEVLPKLNKFLYLDERAFFFGDITRFYLACNNDEFAVLGIPQENKSGERALRGNIFSINGARLRAHGFMRKVAEKCGNLTSAAVFTTYAHDQVGYFPWWIYNVTDIKKDGKIYYDRHRGDQRWAVWEHAMLYYDEGLEPWKNIQALYSVYWWEVAAEIPACIPFVHTDEEVADMWYAQSAELCGARGGRRRLPEPPKGENRVASHEQVQKQGVVKRTVKYFKLHGLKQTIKKIFSKIAGK
;
A
#
# COMPACT_ATOMS: atom_id res chain seq x y z
N MET A 1 8.16 -12.49 -14.70
CA MET A 1 8.74 -13.55 -13.84
C MET A 1 9.97 -14.08 -14.57
N GLY A 2 11.07 -14.40 -13.86
CA GLY A 2 12.25 -15.00 -14.48
C GLY A 2 12.17 -16.54 -14.46
N GLU A 3 12.86 -17.21 -15.38
CA GLU A 3 12.90 -18.68 -15.50
C GLU A 3 13.29 -19.43 -14.21
N ASN A 4 13.93 -18.75 -13.26
CA ASN A 4 14.32 -19.29 -11.95
C ASN A 4 13.26 -19.09 -10.84
N ASP A 5 12.10 -18.51 -11.14
CA ASP A 5 11.01 -18.33 -10.19
C ASP A 5 10.24 -19.66 -10.06
N PRO A 6 10.05 -20.21 -8.83
CA PRO A 6 9.26 -21.43 -8.65
C PRO A 6 7.82 -21.31 -9.17
N GLN A 7 7.24 -20.11 -9.18
CA GLN A 7 5.92 -19.85 -9.75
C GLN A 7 5.92 -19.94 -11.28
N TYR A 8 7.00 -19.54 -11.93
CA TYR A 8 7.13 -19.65 -13.39
C TYR A 8 7.05 -21.11 -13.83
N LYS A 9 7.81 -21.97 -13.17
CA LYS A 9 7.82 -23.42 -13.48
C LYS A 9 6.44 -24.05 -13.25
N TRP A 10 5.74 -23.68 -12.19
CA TRP A 10 4.38 -24.15 -11.93
C TRP A 10 3.41 -23.69 -13.02
N LEU A 11 3.52 -22.46 -13.50
CA LEU A 11 2.69 -21.92 -14.58
C LEU A 11 2.94 -22.69 -15.90
N GLU A 12 4.21 -22.95 -16.26
CA GLU A 12 4.54 -23.76 -17.44
C GLU A 12 3.95 -25.19 -17.39
N GLU A 13 3.94 -25.80 -16.22
CA GLU A 13 3.45 -27.17 -16.02
C GLU A 13 1.90 -27.25 -16.00
N ASN A 14 1.20 -26.17 -15.65
CA ASN A 14 -0.24 -26.19 -15.35
C ASN A 14 -1.09 -25.28 -16.24
N MET A 15 -0.49 -24.41 -17.03
CA MET A 15 -1.19 -23.45 -17.89
C MET A 15 -0.66 -23.45 -19.31
N ILE A 16 -1.50 -23.01 -20.25
CA ILE A 16 -1.08 -22.80 -21.63
C ILE A 16 -0.54 -21.38 -21.75
N GLY A 17 0.72 -21.24 -22.13
CA GLY A 17 1.34 -19.95 -22.42
C GLY A 17 0.86 -19.35 -23.75
N ASP A 18 0.89 -18.03 -23.85
CA ASP A 18 0.55 -17.28 -25.07
C ASP A 18 1.73 -17.14 -26.06
N ASP A 19 2.82 -17.84 -25.81
CA ASP A 19 4.07 -17.88 -26.58
C ASP A 19 4.17 -19.07 -27.55
N THR A 20 3.09 -19.88 -27.64
CA THR A 20 3.04 -21.07 -28.49
C THR A 20 2.17 -20.84 -29.74
N GLY A 21 2.47 -21.51 -30.86
CA GLY A 21 1.67 -21.37 -32.09
C GLY A 21 1.75 -19.97 -32.69
N GLU A 22 0.68 -19.53 -33.35
CA GLU A 22 0.60 -18.15 -33.88
C GLU A 22 0.37 -17.16 -32.71
N ASN A 23 1.34 -16.29 -32.44
CA ASN A 23 1.34 -15.42 -31.27
C ASN A 23 2.02 -14.07 -31.53
N ILE A 24 1.86 -13.13 -30.58
CA ILE A 24 2.54 -11.83 -30.49
C ILE A 24 3.10 -11.63 -29.08
N SER A 25 3.55 -12.68 -28.43
CA SER A 25 4.00 -12.68 -27.04
C SER A 25 5.21 -11.78 -26.81
N ASP A 26 6.08 -11.64 -27.83
CA ASP A 26 7.20 -10.69 -27.86
C ASP A 26 6.76 -9.22 -27.68
N LYS A 27 5.50 -8.89 -28.01
CA LYS A 27 4.92 -7.55 -27.87
C LYS A 27 4.21 -7.32 -26.53
N ASN A 28 4.33 -8.23 -25.56
CA ASN A 28 3.62 -8.13 -24.28
C ASN A 28 3.90 -6.81 -23.52
N SER A 29 5.10 -6.24 -23.64
CA SER A 29 5.44 -4.94 -23.04
C SER A 29 4.52 -3.80 -23.47
N SER A 30 3.97 -3.86 -24.69
CA SER A 30 3.06 -2.85 -25.24
C SER A 30 1.60 -3.31 -25.26
N TYR A 31 1.36 -4.57 -25.63
CA TYR A 31 0.03 -5.15 -25.80
C TYR A 31 -0.60 -5.69 -24.51
N ASN A 32 0.18 -5.90 -23.44
CA ASN A 32 -0.28 -6.43 -22.14
C ASN A 32 -1.12 -7.73 -22.31
N GLU A 33 -2.31 -7.81 -21.69
CA GLU A 33 -3.24 -8.96 -21.77
C GLU A 33 -3.74 -9.28 -23.17
N LEU A 34 -3.59 -8.36 -24.11
CA LEU A 34 -4.03 -8.59 -25.49
C LEU A 34 -3.18 -9.65 -26.21
N THR A 35 -1.96 -9.94 -25.75
CA THR A 35 -1.16 -11.05 -26.32
C THR A 35 -1.87 -12.38 -26.10
N ALA A 36 -2.46 -12.58 -24.91
CA ALA A 36 -3.27 -13.76 -24.62
C ALA A 36 -4.59 -13.79 -25.42
N VAL A 37 -5.22 -12.63 -25.64
CA VAL A 37 -6.43 -12.52 -26.50
C VAL A 37 -6.10 -12.87 -27.94
N TYR A 38 -4.98 -12.36 -28.48
CA TYR A 38 -4.50 -12.70 -29.83
C TYR A 38 -4.21 -14.20 -29.95
N TRP A 39 -3.51 -14.75 -28.99
CA TRP A 39 -3.19 -16.17 -28.96
C TRP A 39 -4.46 -17.03 -28.94
N ALA A 40 -5.41 -16.71 -28.08
CA ALA A 40 -6.69 -17.42 -28.00
C ALA A 40 -7.47 -17.36 -29.32
N TRP A 41 -7.48 -16.20 -29.99
CA TRP A 41 -8.11 -16.04 -31.30
C TRP A 41 -7.44 -16.91 -32.38
N LYS A 42 -6.12 -16.91 -32.45
CA LYS A 42 -5.35 -17.61 -33.48
C LYS A 42 -5.22 -19.13 -33.24
N ASN A 43 -5.33 -19.56 -31.99
CA ASN A 43 -5.17 -20.97 -31.61
C ASN A 43 -6.45 -21.51 -30.93
N TYR A 44 -7.62 -21.05 -31.37
CA TYR A 44 -8.91 -21.33 -30.70
C TYR A 44 -9.22 -22.82 -30.60
N GLU A 45 -8.77 -23.64 -31.55
CA GLU A 45 -8.89 -25.08 -31.53
C GLU A 45 -8.14 -25.73 -30.35
N LYS A 46 -7.02 -25.15 -29.92
CA LYS A 46 -6.29 -25.63 -28.75
C LYS A 46 -7.08 -25.44 -27.44
N LEU A 47 -8.06 -24.55 -27.44
CA LEU A 47 -9.00 -24.33 -26.34
C LEU A 47 -10.22 -25.29 -26.41
N GLY A 48 -10.26 -26.21 -27.39
CA GLY A 48 -11.37 -27.14 -27.56
C GLY A 48 -12.57 -26.57 -28.29
N ASN A 49 -12.41 -25.46 -29.01
CA ASN A 49 -13.50 -24.77 -29.77
C ASN A 49 -14.75 -24.46 -28.91
N PRO A 50 -14.65 -23.82 -27.75
CA PRO A 50 -15.77 -23.56 -26.88
C PRO A 50 -16.81 -22.65 -27.56
N ASP A 51 -18.09 -22.76 -27.16
CA ASP A 51 -19.17 -21.87 -27.64
C ASP A 51 -19.01 -20.44 -27.11
N TYR A 52 -18.46 -20.30 -25.93
CA TYR A 52 -18.20 -19.03 -25.26
C TYR A 52 -16.74 -18.96 -24.78
N ILE A 53 -16.17 -17.75 -24.81
CA ILE A 53 -14.86 -17.47 -24.25
C ILE A 53 -14.96 -16.30 -23.29
N GLY A 54 -14.29 -16.41 -22.14
CA GLY A 54 -14.19 -15.35 -21.13
C GLY A 54 -12.76 -14.88 -20.92
N LEU A 55 -12.60 -13.57 -20.82
CA LEU A 55 -11.36 -12.96 -20.38
C LEU A 55 -11.58 -12.28 -19.02
N MET A 56 -10.76 -12.65 -18.05
CA MET A 56 -10.64 -11.97 -16.76
C MET A 56 -9.20 -11.53 -16.57
N HIS A 57 -9.01 -10.42 -15.87
CA HIS A 57 -7.67 -9.91 -15.60
C HIS A 57 -7.09 -10.62 -14.37
N TYR A 58 -5.77 -10.80 -14.27
CA TYR A 58 -5.12 -11.51 -13.15
C TYR A 58 -5.42 -10.91 -11.75
N ARG A 59 -5.85 -9.66 -11.69
CA ARG A 59 -6.26 -8.97 -10.45
C ARG A 59 -7.73 -8.57 -10.42
N ARG A 60 -8.52 -8.94 -11.44
CA ARG A 60 -9.94 -8.61 -11.51
C ARG A 60 -10.69 -9.79 -12.06
N HIS A 61 -11.63 -10.29 -11.27
CA HIS A 61 -12.50 -11.39 -11.69
C HIS A 61 -13.95 -10.94 -11.64
N PHE A 62 -14.78 -11.44 -12.54
CA PHE A 62 -16.21 -11.23 -12.47
C PHE A 62 -16.81 -11.83 -11.21
N ILE A 63 -17.77 -11.14 -10.62
CA ILE A 63 -18.57 -11.60 -9.49
C ILE A 63 -19.90 -12.12 -10.06
N PHE A 64 -20.14 -13.43 -9.94
CA PHE A 64 -21.29 -14.13 -10.50
C PHE A 64 -22.48 -14.23 -9.52
N ARG A 65 -22.43 -13.54 -8.41
CA ARG A 65 -23.54 -13.31 -7.49
C ARG A 65 -23.99 -11.86 -7.54
N GLU A 66 -25.11 -11.55 -6.91
CA GLU A 66 -25.49 -10.16 -6.69
C GLU A 66 -24.44 -9.43 -5.87
N SER A 67 -24.13 -8.21 -6.26
CA SER A 67 -23.23 -7.30 -5.56
C SER A 67 -23.78 -5.88 -5.64
N THR A 68 -23.70 -5.14 -4.53
CA THR A 68 -24.07 -3.72 -4.46
C THR A 68 -22.95 -2.82 -4.97
N ASP A 69 -21.73 -3.31 -4.96
CA ASP A 69 -20.54 -2.58 -5.36
C ASP A 69 -20.17 -2.91 -6.80
N VAL A 70 -19.78 -1.91 -7.56
CA VAL A 70 -19.27 -2.08 -8.94
C VAL A 70 -17.94 -2.80 -8.93
N VAL A 71 -17.12 -2.51 -7.92
CA VAL A 71 -15.82 -3.15 -7.66
C VAL A 71 -15.74 -3.53 -6.18
N GLU A 72 -15.47 -4.80 -5.90
CA GLU A 72 -15.20 -5.29 -4.53
C GLU A 72 -13.70 -5.48 -4.32
N ASP A 73 -13.13 -4.80 -3.33
CA ASP A 73 -11.75 -5.01 -2.93
C ASP A 73 -11.57 -6.36 -2.23
N VAL A 74 -10.62 -7.15 -2.71
CA VAL A 74 -10.31 -8.49 -2.19
C VAL A 74 -8.83 -8.56 -1.79
N ARG A 75 -8.59 -9.00 -0.55
CA ARG A 75 -7.25 -9.14 0.02
C ARG A 75 -6.66 -10.51 -0.26
N GLY A 76 -6.31 -10.77 -1.53
CA GLY A 76 -5.74 -12.03 -1.94
C GLY A 76 -6.78 -13.11 -2.28
N ILE A 77 -6.30 -14.23 -2.79
CA ILE A 77 -7.08 -15.41 -3.18
C ILE A 77 -6.81 -16.51 -2.16
N ASP A 78 -7.84 -16.93 -1.45
CA ASP A 78 -7.83 -18.10 -0.57
C ASP A 78 -8.65 -19.26 -1.17
N GLU A 79 -8.68 -20.40 -0.50
CA GLU A 79 -9.38 -21.62 -0.94
C GLU A 79 -10.89 -21.42 -1.16
N ASN A 80 -11.51 -20.44 -0.51
CA ASN A 80 -12.93 -20.12 -0.61
C ASN A 80 -13.24 -18.96 -1.58
N TYR A 81 -12.23 -18.37 -2.19
CA TYR A 81 -12.38 -17.19 -3.01
C TYR A 81 -13.37 -17.39 -4.17
N PHE A 82 -13.17 -18.43 -4.98
CA PHE A 82 -14.05 -18.72 -6.11
C PHE A 82 -15.49 -19.04 -5.69
N LYS A 83 -15.67 -19.66 -4.52
CA LYS A 83 -16.99 -19.86 -3.94
C LYS A 83 -17.67 -18.54 -3.55
N ARG A 84 -16.90 -17.60 -2.96
CA ARG A 84 -17.42 -16.28 -2.58
C ARG A 84 -17.91 -15.46 -3.77
N ILE A 85 -17.24 -15.52 -4.89
CA ILE A 85 -17.67 -14.82 -6.12
C ILE A 85 -18.67 -15.65 -6.96
N ASN A 86 -19.08 -16.83 -6.47
CA ASN A 86 -19.98 -17.78 -7.12
C ASN A 86 -19.49 -18.22 -8.53
N TYR A 87 -18.17 -18.38 -8.68
CA TYR A 87 -17.55 -18.87 -9.91
C TYR A 87 -17.71 -20.38 -10.02
N ASN A 88 -18.70 -20.79 -10.80
CA ASN A 88 -18.94 -22.21 -11.10
C ASN A 88 -19.64 -22.35 -12.47
N PRO A 89 -19.49 -23.50 -13.16
CA PRO A 89 -20.03 -23.70 -14.51
C PRO A 89 -21.54 -23.53 -14.60
N GLU A 90 -22.30 -23.98 -13.62
CA GLU A 90 -23.77 -23.93 -13.63
C GLU A 90 -24.27 -22.48 -13.59
N THR A 91 -23.70 -21.67 -12.68
CA THR A 91 -24.03 -20.24 -12.58
C THR A 91 -23.72 -19.51 -13.87
N ILE A 92 -22.56 -19.79 -14.49
CA ILE A 92 -22.14 -19.14 -15.74
C ILE A 92 -23.04 -19.56 -16.89
N ALA A 93 -23.41 -20.83 -16.98
CA ALA A 93 -24.34 -21.34 -18.01
C ALA A 93 -25.70 -20.63 -17.91
N HIS A 94 -26.32 -20.61 -16.71
CA HIS A 94 -27.58 -19.90 -16.49
C HIS A 94 -27.51 -18.40 -16.80
N LEU A 95 -26.39 -17.76 -16.48
CA LEU A 95 -26.16 -16.35 -16.81
C LEU A 95 -26.21 -16.13 -18.32
N MET A 96 -25.63 -17.04 -19.12
CA MET A 96 -25.57 -16.94 -20.56
C MET A 96 -26.92 -17.29 -21.24
N ASP A 97 -27.85 -17.98 -20.57
CA ASP A 97 -29.22 -18.15 -21.05
C ASP A 97 -29.98 -16.81 -21.10
N ASP A 98 -29.68 -15.90 -20.17
CA ASP A 98 -30.38 -14.61 -20.02
C ASP A 98 -29.75 -13.45 -20.81
N CYS A 99 -28.55 -13.61 -21.35
CA CYS A 99 -27.83 -12.55 -22.07
C CYS A 99 -27.04 -13.11 -23.25
N ASP A 100 -26.63 -12.22 -24.15
CA ASP A 100 -25.85 -12.60 -25.31
C ASP A 100 -24.34 -12.45 -25.05
N TYR A 101 -23.95 -11.60 -24.08
CA TYR A 101 -22.59 -11.42 -23.63
C TYR A 101 -22.52 -10.72 -22.26
N VAL A 102 -21.37 -10.86 -21.61
CA VAL A 102 -21.06 -10.22 -20.33
C VAL A 102 -19.92 -9.22 -20.50
N ALA A 103 -20.01 -8.07 -19.84
CA ALA A 103 -18.90 -7.14 -19.69
C ALA A 103 -18.98 -6.38 -18.35
N HIS A 104 -17.85 -5.88 -17.88
CA HIS A 104 -17.81 -5.00 -16.71
C HIS A 104 -18.17 -3.56 -17.13
N ILE A 105 -18.83 -2.82 -16.24
CA ILE A 105 -19.14 -1.40 -16.42
C ILE A 105 -18.63 -0.63 -15.20
N GLY A 106 -17.64 0.24 -15.42
CA GLY A 106 -17.19 1.23 -14.46
C GLY A 106 -17.86 2.59 -14.69
N HIS A 107 -17.97 3.42 -13.66
CA HIS A 107 -18.48 4.79 -13.74
C HIS A 107 -17.35 5.81 -13.81
N VAL A 108 -17.50 6.77 -14.70
CA VAL A 108 -16.58 7.90 -14.92
C VAL A 108 -17.39 9.17 -15.19
N ASP A 109 -16.79 10.35 -15.11
CA ASP A 109 -17.47 11.59 -15.50
C ASP A 109 -17.80 11.58 -17.00
N GLU A 110 -16.79 11.31 -17.82
CA GLU A 110 -16.86 11.19 -19.26
C GLU A 110 -15.68 10.34 -19.74
N VAL A 111 -15.92 9.39 -20.65
CA VAL A 111 -14.89 8.45 -21.12
C VAL A 111 -13.67 9.16 -21.74
N TYR A 112 -13.90 10.16 -22.61
CA TYR A 112 -12.82 10.95 -23.24
C TYR A 112 -12.00 11.73 -22.21
N LYS A 113 -12.68 12.41 -21.27
CA LYS A 113 -12.05 13.14 -20.18
C LYS A 113 -11.23 12.22 -19.28
N HIS A 114 -11.79 11.08 -18.89
CA HIS A 114 -11.12 10.07 -18.08
C HIS A 114 -9.83 9.56 -18.76
N TYR A 115 -9.86 9.32 -20.08
CA TYR A 115 -8.64 8.92 -20.79
C TYR A 115 -7.59 10.04 -20.79
N ARG A 116 -8.00 11.27 -21.10
CA ARG A 116 -7.11 12.44 -21.12
C ARG A 116 -6.42 12.72 -19.78
N GLU A 117 -7.09 12.43 -18.67
CA GLU A 117 -6.54 12.66 -17.32
C GLU A 117 -5.56 11.56 -16.88
N ASN A 118 -5.59 10.40 -17.51
CA ASN A 118 -4.80 9.25 -17.11
C ASN A 118 -3.78 8.78 -18.15
N HIS A 119 -3.92 9.20 -19.41
CA HIS A 119 -3.11 8.72 -20.54
C HIS A 119 -2.87 9.82 -21.58
N HIS A 120 -2.05 9.52 -22.59
CA HIS A 120 -1.79 10.40 -23.73
C HIS A 120 -3.01 10.46 -24.66
N ILE A 121 -3.67 11.61 -24.69
CA ILE A 121 -4.93 11.78 -25.43
C ILE A 121 -4.75 11.65 -26.94
N GLU A 122 -3.59 11.99 -27.45
CA GLU A 122 -3.21 11.89 -28.86
C GLU A 122 -3.27 10.45 -29.37
N ASP A 123 -2.98 9.47 -28.48
CA ASP A 123 -3.08 8.06 -28.82
C ASP A 123 -4.53 7.63 -29.02
N LEU A 124 -5.45 8.12 -28.18
CA LEU A 124 -6.88 7.86 -28.35
C LEU A 124 -7.41 8.55 -29.61
N ASP A 125 -7.07 9.80 -29.85
CA ASP A 125 -7.52 10.54 -31.02
C ASP A 125 -7.08 9.86 -32.32
N LEU A 126 -5.83 9.39 -32.37
CA LEU A 126 -5.32 8.63 -33.50
C LEU A 126 -6.06 7.29 -33.68
N ALA A 127 -6.26 6.53 -32.60
CA ALA A 127 -6.98 5.26 -32.68
C ALA A 127 -8.43 5.44 -33.16
N ILE A 128 -9.11 6.49 -32.72
CA ILE A 128 -10.46 6.85 -33.19
C ILE A 128 -10.45 7.29 -34.66
N SER A 129 -9.43 8.00 -35.11
CA SER A 129 -9.28 8.36 -36.53
C SER A 129 -9.13 7.09 -37.38
N ILE A 130 -8.25 6.18 -36.99
CA ILE A 130 -8.05 4.89 -37.67
C ILE A 130 -9.34 4.07 -37.69
N LEU A 131 -10.06 4.01 -36.56
CA LEU A 131 -11.34 3.32 -36.46
C LEU A 131 -12.33 3.89 -37.49
N LYS A 132 -12.46 5.21 -37.59
CA LYS A 132 -13.39 5.86 -38.51
C LYS A 132 -12.98 5.66 -39.96
N GLU A 133 -11.71 5.65 -40.28
CA GLU A 133 -11.15 5.37 -41.59
C GLU A 133 -11.47 3.94 -42.07
N LYS A 134 -11.17 2.94 -41.20
CA LYS A 134 -11.30 1.52 -41.55
C LYS A 134 -12.73 0.98 -41.35
N TYR A 135 -13.46 1.49 -40.39
CA TYR A 135 -14.77 1.02 -39.95
C TYR A 135 -15.79 2.18 -39.79
N PRO A 136 -16.17 2.88 -40.88
CA PRO A 136 -17.04 4.06 -40.80
C PRO A 136 -18.39 3.77 -40.12
N GLY A 137 -18.87 2.52 -40.17
CA GLY A 137 -20.09 2.09 -39.47
C GLY A 137 -20.03 2.17 -37.94
N TYR A 138 -18.85 2.29 -37.36
CA TYR A 138 -18.62 2.50 -35.92
C TYR A 138 -18.52 3.98 -35.54
N ALA A 139 -18.37 4.90 -36.48
CA ALA A 139 -18.06 6.33 -36.20
C ALA A 139 -19.07 6.96 -35.23
N ALA A 140 -20.35 6.86 -35.49
CA ALA A 140 -21.39 7.42 -34.62
C ALA A 140 -21.43 6.75 -33.23
N THR A 141 -21.07 5.47 -33.13
CA THR A 141 -20.97 4.77 -31.85
C THR A 141 -19.75 5.25 -31.06
N ALA A 142 -18.60 5.41 -31.70
CA ALA A 142 -17.39 5.91 -31.08
C ALA A 142 -17.62 7.31 -30.51
N ASP A 143 -18.16 8.24 -31.29
CA ASP A 143 -18.46 9.61 -30.85
C ASP A 143 -19.44 9.66 -29.68
N ALA A 144 -20.43 8.77 -29.65
CA ALA A 144 -21.36 8.69 -28.54
C ALA A 144 -20.72 8.06 -27.30
N TYR A 145 -19.97 6.96 -27.46
CA TYR A 145 -19.33 6.26 -26.34
C TYR A 145 -18.33 7.14 -25.60
N LEU A 146 -17.53 7.92 -26.30
CA LEU A 146 -16.54 8.82 -25.70
C LEU A 146 -17.16 9.90 -24.79
N ARG A 147 -18.46 10.19 -24.97
CA ARG A 147 -19.23 11.15 -24.14
C ARG A 147 -20.04 10.49 -23.02
N MET A 148 -19.99 9.17 -22.92
CA MET A 148 -20.72 8.46 -21.85
C MET A 148 -20.05 8.62 -20.50
N SER A 149 -20.85 8.44 -19.43
CA SER A 149 -20.40 8.40 -18.04
C SER A 149 -20.13 6.99 -17.53
N TYR A 150 -20.02 6.03 -18.40
CA TYR A 150 -19.63 4.66 -18.08
C TYR A 150 -18.61 4.13 -19.09
N VAL A 151 -17.75 3.24 -18.62
CA VAL A 151 -16.61 2.71 -19.38
C VAL A 151 -16.45 1.22 -19.13
N ASN A 152 -16.02 0.49 -20.16
CA ASN A 152 -15.60 -0.90 -20.02
C ASN A 152 -14.07 -0.90 -19.84
N LEU A 153 -13.59 -1.25 -18.65
CA LEU A 153 -12.17 -1.29 -18.31
C LEU A 153 -11.65 -2.73 -18.30
N CYS A 154 -10.32 -2.86 -18.40
CA CYS A 154 -9.57 -4.10 -18.25
C CYS A 154 -9.83 -5.16 -19.33
N ASN A 155 -10.40 -4.80 -20.47
CA ASN A 155 -10.70 -5.72 -21.59
C ASN A 155 -11.46 -7.00 -21.18
N MET A 156 -12.25 -6.94 -20.09
CA MET A 156 -12.94 -8.10 -19.53
C MET A 156 -14.29 -8.35 -20.19
N PHE A 157 -14.52 -9.58 -20.56
CA PHE A 157 -15.78 -10.01 -21.21
C PHE A 157 -16.02 -11.52 -21.08
N ILE A 158 -17.28 -11.93 -21.35
CA ILE A 158 -17.63 -13.29 -21.78
C ILE A 158 -18.41 -13.12 -23.07
N MET A 159 -17.92 -13.67 -24.17
CA MET A 159 -18.49 -13.51 -25.49
C MET A 159 -18.75 -14.86 -26.16
N PRO A 160 -19.81 -15.02 -26.97
CA PRO A 160 -19.94 -16.16 -27.85
C PRO A 160 -18.85 -16.13 -28.94
N ARG A 161 -18.52 -17.30 -29.46
CA ARG A 161 -17.44 -17.50 -30.43
C ARG A 161 -17.51 -16.52 -31.63
N ASP A 162 -18.69 -16.35 -32.23
CA ASP A 162 -18.86 -15.47 -33.38
C ASP A 162 -18.53 -14.01 -33.07
N MET A 163 -18.97 -13.55 -31.89
CA MET A 163 -18.71 -12.20 -31.43
C MET A 163 -17.21 -12.01 -31.08
N PHE A 164 -16.57 -13.00 -30.45
CA PHE A 164 -15.15 -12.96 -30.13
C PHE A 164 -14.27 -12.86 -31.38
N PHE A 165 -14.55 -13.69 -32.40
CA PHE A 165 -13.81 -13.64 -33.67
C PHE A 165 -13.99 -12.30 -34.39
N ALA A 166 -15.21 -11.77 -34.40
CA ALA A 166 -15.51 -10.45 -34.99
C ALA A 166 -14.77 -9.34 -34.19
N TYR A 167 -14.76 -9.43 -32.87
CA TYR A 167 -14.03 -8.51 -31.98
C TYR A 167 -12.53 -8.53 -32.25
N CYS A 168 -11.91 -9.70 -32.24
CA CYS A 168 -10.47 -9.82 -32.45
C CYS A 168 -10.06 -9.34 -33.85
N GLY A 169 -10.77 -9.74 -34.91
CA GLY A 169 -10.46 -9.27 -36.26
C GLY A 169 -10.53 -7.75 -36.39
N TRP A 170 -11.56 -7.16 -35.77
CA TRP A 170 -11.72 -5.70 -35.75
C TRP A 170 -10.68 -4.98 -34.89
N LEU A 171 -10.44 -5.46 -33.66
CA LEU A 171 -9.52 -4.83 -32.72
C LEU A 171 -8.07 -4.86 -33.24
N PHE A 172 -7.58 -6.03 -33.60
CA PHE A 172 -6.19 -6.18 -34.02
C PHE A 172 -5.90 -5.52 -35.35
N ASP A 173 -6.86 -5.42 -36.25
CA ASP A 173 -6.71 -4.66 -37.49
C ASP A 173 -6.53 -3.14 -37.23
N ILE A 174 -7.22 -2.59 -36.21
CA ILE A 174 -7.03 -1.19 -35.79
C ILE A 174 -5.67 -1.02 -35.10
N LEU A 175 -5.32 -1.94 -34.19
CA LEU A 175 -4.08 -1.84 -33.42
C LEU A 175 -2.84 -2.03 -34.31
N GLU A 176 -2.91 -2.88 -35.33
CA GLU A 176 -1.84 -3.05 -36.31
C GLU A 176 -1.61 -1.76 -37.11
N GLU A 177 -2.67 -1.09 -37.53
CA GLU A 177 -2.55 0.22 -38.20
C GLU A 177 -2.05 1.31 -37.26
N PHE A 178 -2.46 1.27 -35.99
CA PHE A 178 -1.94 2.19 -34.98
C PHE A 178 -0.42 1.99 -34.78
N GLU A 179 0.04 0.75 -34.67
CA GLU A 179 1.47 0.41 -34.54
C GLU A 179 2.30 0.90 -35.73
N ARG A 180 1.72 0.91 -36.94
CA ARG A 180 2.43 1.46 -38.13
C ARG A 180 2.60 2.98 -38.07
N ARG A 181 1.75 3.71 -37.31
CA ARG A 181 1.74 5.15 -37.24
C ARG A 181 2.45 5.72 -36.03
N VAL A 182 2.80 4.89 -35.03
CA VAL A 182 3.46 5.32 -33.79
C VAL A 182 4.59 4.37 -33.40
N ASP A 183 5.58 4.90 -32.69
CA ASP A 183 6.60 4.08 -32.04
C ASP A 183 6.05 3.52 -30.71
N LEU A 184 6.00 2.19 -30.59
CA LEU A 184 5.53 1.49 -29.39
C LEU A 184 6.64 1.17 -28.39
N SER A 185 7.90 1.55 -28.64
CA SER A 185 9.04 1.14 -27.79
C SER A 185 8.86 1.53 -26.31
N GLU A 186 8.15 2.63 -26.04
CA GLU A 186 7.85 3.12 -24.68
C GLU A 186 6.35 3.25 -24.39
N LYS A 187 5.48 2.75 -25.26
CA LYS A 187 4.03 2.90 -25.15
C LYS A 187 3.34 1.61 -24.76
N ARG A 188 2.23 1.75 -24.05
CA ARG A 188 1.30 0.67 -23.76
C ARG A 188 -0.07 0.97 -24.39
N LEU A 189 -0.70 -0.05 -24.94
CA LEU A 189 -1.95 0.10 -25.69
C LEU A 189 -3.20 0.20 -24.78
N PHE A 190 -3.20 1.13 -23.83
CA PHE A 190 -4.37 1.43 -22.99
C PHE A 190 -5.60 1.91 -23.78
N ILE A 191 -5.38 2.30 -25.05
CA ILE A 191 -6.49 2.60 -25.99
C ILE A 191 -7.40 1.39 -26.22
N SER A 192 -6.89 0.17 -26.08
CA SER A 192 -7.64 -1.06 -26.32
C SER A 192 -8.91 -1.17 -25.49
N GLU A 193 -8.87 -0.73 -24.22
CA GLU A 193 -10.05 -0.74 -23.36
C GLU A 193 -11.17 0.17 -23.91
N ARG A 194 -10.81 1.31 -24.50
CA ARG A 194 -11.79 2.24 -25.11
C ARG A 194 -12.33 1.66 -26.41
N LEU A 195 -11.47 1.03 -27.21
CA LEU A 195 -11.92 0.30 -28.41
C LEU A 195 -12.84 -0.85 -28.03
N THR A 196 -12.51 -1.65 -27.01
CA THR A 196 -13.38 -2.71 -26.49
C THR A 196 -14.74 -2.15 -26.08
N GLY A 197 -14.77 -1.03 -25.36
CA GLY A 197 -16.03 -0.37 -24.98
C GLY A 197 -16.85 0.11 -26.19
N ILE A 198 -16.21 0.66 -27.20
CA ILE A 198 -16.88 1.05 -28.47
C ILE A 198 -17.47 -0.18 -29.17
N PHE A 199 -16.71 -1.28 -29.24
CA PHE A 199 -17.22 -2.53 -29.84
C PHE A 199 -18.45 -3.05 -29.10
N ILE A 200 -18.39 -3.12 -27.76
CA ILE A 200 -19.47 -3.56 -26.89
C ILE A 200 -20.72 -2.66 -27.08
N GLU A 201 -20.55 -1.34 -27.03
CA GLU A 201 -21.65 -0.40 -27.24
C GLU A 201 -22.28 -0.55 -28.67
N HIS A 202 -21.45 -0.84 -29.66
CA HIS A 202 -21.94 -1.10 -31.02
C HIS A 202 -22.77 -2.37 -31.09
N GLN A 203 -22.37 -3.45 -30.40
CA GLN A 203 -23.17 -4.68 -30.32
C GLN A 203 -24.49 -4.46 -29.60
N LYS A 204 -24.50 -3.68 -28.53
CA LYS A 204 -25.70 -3.29 -27.80
C LYS A 204 -26.66 -2.51 -28.69
N ARG A 205 -26.18 -1.57 -29.50
CA ARG A 205 -27.00 -0.82 -30.48
C ARG A 205 -27.56 -1.70 -31.61
N LYS A 206 -26.91 -2.82 -31.88
CA LYS A 206 -27.44 -3.86 -32.80
C LYS A 206 -28.47 -4.78 -32.15
N GLY A 207 -28.84 -4.55 -30.90
CA GLY A 207 -29.86 -5.30 -30.18
C GLY A 207 -29.35 -6.51 -29.39
N ARG A 208 -28.04 -6.76 -29.30
CA ARG A 208 -27.50 -7.80 -28.40
C ARG A 208 -27.71 -7.42 -26.94
N ARG A 209 -28.12 -8.38 -26.12
CA ARG A 209 -28.41 -8.19 -24.70
C ARG A 209 -27.12 -8.31 -23.89
N GLN A 210 -26.68 -7.20 -23.27
CA GLN A 210 -25.55 -7.17 -22.37
C GLN A 210 -25.99 -7.47 -20.94
N LYS A 211 -25.22 -8.30 -20.22
CA LYS A 211 -25.23 -8.37 -18.77
C LYS A 211 -23.99 -7.68 -18.21
N ALA A 212 -24.18 -6.68 -17.35
CA ALA A 212 -23.10 -6.08 -16.60
C ALA A 212 -22.86 -6.86 -15.30
N LEU A 213 -21.61 -7.19 -15.03
CA LEU A 213 -21.22 -7.80 -13.76
C LEU A 213 -20.24 -6.90 -13.01
N SER A 214 -20.37 -6.93 -11.69
CA SER A 214 -19.37 -6.40 -10.77
C SER A 214 -18.07 -7.21 -10.87
N VAL A 215 -16.98 -6.61 -10.45
CA VAL A 215 -15.68 -7.28 -10.46
C VAL A 215 -15.01 -7.19 -9.09
N THR A 216 -14.15 -8.14 -8.78
CA THR A 216 -13.21 -8.00 -7.68
C THR A 216 -12.02 -7.16 -8.14
N PHE A 217 -11.41 -6.43 -7.21
CA PHE A 217 -10.06 -5.92 -7.34
C PHE A 217 -9.16 -6.67 -6.33
N ILE A 218 -8.34 -7.60 -6.85
CA ILE A 218 -7.45 -8.41 -6.04
C ILE A 218 -6.17 -7.59 -5.80
N GLN A 219 -5.94 -7.24 -4.56
CA GLN A 219 -4.73 -6.53 -4.19
C GLN A 219 -3.52 -7.46 -4.33
N ALA A 220 -2.49 -7.00 -5.03
CA ALA A 220 -1.25 -7.75 -5.17
C ALA A 220 -0.54 -7.83 -3.82
N ALA A 221 0.03 -8.99 -3.51
CA ALA A 221 0.91 -9.13 -2.37
C ALA A 221 2.10 -8.17 -2.51
N THR A 222 2.32 -7.37 -1.49
CA THR A 222 3.42 -6.41 -1.44
C THR A 222 4.35 -6.78 -0.30
N ARG A 223 5.63 -6.96 -0.61
CA ARG A 223 6.67 -7.20 0.38
C ARG A 223 7.42 -5.90 0.64
N VAL A 224 7.40 -5.46 1.89
CA VAL A 224 7.98 -4.19 2.33
C VAL A 224 9.25 -4.46 3.15
N PRO A 225 10.43 -4.15 2.63
CA PRO A 225 11.67 -4.20 3.42
C PRO A 225 11.69 -3.04 4.43
N VAL A 226 11.78 -3.37 5.70
CA VAL A 226 11.88 -2.42 6.81
C VAL A 226 13.20 -2.61 7.53
N VAL A 227 14.03 -1.59 7.58
CA VAL A 227 15.31 -1.58 8.26
C VAL A 227 15.18 -0.80 9.56
N MET A 228 15.62 -1.37 10.66
CA MET A 228 15.51 -0.75 11.98
C MET A 228 16.83 -0.90 12.75
N PRO A 229 17.18 0.05 13.63
CA PRO A 229 18.29 -0.15 14.55
C PRO A 229 17.92 -1.14 15.65
N TYR A 230 18.87 -1.96 16.07
CA TYR A 230 18.75 -2.71 17.30
C TYR A 230 18.86 -1.75 18.49
N ASN A 231 17.87 -1.78 19.36
CA ASN A 231 17.89 -1.06 20.62
C ASN A 231 17.97 -2.09 21.77
N PRO A 232 18.86 -1.93 22.75
CA PRO A 232 18.88 -2.78 23.94
C PRO A 232 17.54 -2.80 24.69
N ASP A 233 16.80 -1.71 24.65
CA ASP A 233 15.40 -1.66 25.11
C ASP A 233 14.49 -2.27 24.03
N VAL A 234 14.61 -3.58 23.83
CA VAL A 234 13.99 -4.37 22.77
C VAL A 234 12.50 -4.10 22.59
N PHE A 235 11.79 -3.81 23.70
CA PHE A 235 10.35 -3.58 23.68
C PHE A 235 9.93 -2.40 22.78
N ARG A 236 10.75 -1.36 22.64
CA ARG A 236 10.42 -0.20 21.78
C ARG A 236 10.36 -0.60 20.31
N THR A 237 11.39 -1.30 19.85
CA THR A 237 11.43 -1.84 18.49
C THR A 237 10.29 -2.83 18.27
N ALA A 238 10.00 -3.68 19.26
CA ALA A 238 8.91 -4.64 19.21
C ALA A 238 7.53 -3.96 19.05
N VAL A 239 7.28 -2.84 19.74
CA VAL A 239 6.03 -2.10 19.60
C VAL A 239 5.88 -1.49 18.20
N THR A 240 6.95 -0.92 17.64
CA THR A 240 6.91 -0.43 16.25
C THR A 240 6.59 -1.56 15.27
N MET A 241 7.28 -2.71 15.37
CA MET A 241 7.00 -3.89 14.54
C MET A 241 5.56 -4.38 14.72
N ALA A 242 5.07 -4.47 15.96
CA ALA A 242 3.72 -4.90 16.26
C ALA A 242 2.67 -3.93 15.70
N SER A 243 2.90 -2.62 15.77
CA SER A 243 2.00 -1.63 15.18
C SER A 243 1.88 -1.80 13.67
N ILE A 244 2.99 -2.12 12.99
CA ILE A 244 3.01 -2.42 11.55
C ILE A 244 2.21 -3.69 11.26
N LEU A 245 2.51 -4.79 11.95
CA LEU A 245 1.88 -6.08 11.70
C LEU A 245 0.40 -6.12 12.09
N LYS A 246 0.02 -5.37 13.13
CA LYS A 246 -1.38 -5.23 13.56
C LYS A 246 -2.27 -4.59 12.51
N HIS A 247 -1.71 -3.69 11.70
CA HIS A 247 -2.43 -2.95 10.67
C HIS A 247 -2.11 -3.43 9.24
N ALA A 248 -1.23 -4.43 9.11
CA ALA A 248 -0.93 -5.05 7.84
C ALA A 248 -2.15 -5.75 7.26
N GLU A 249 -2.42 -5.53 5.99
CA GLU A 249 -3.46 -6.25 5.26
C GLU A 249 -2.99 -7.66 4.89
N ALA A 250 -3.92 -8.55 4.55
CA ALA A 250 -3.59 -9.96 4.26
C ALA A 250 -2.60 -10.15 3.10
N THR A 251 -2.44 -9.14 2.26
CA THR A 251 -1.50 -9.12 1.13
C THR A 251 -0.21 -8.35 1.43
N THR A 252 -0.07 -7.84 2.66
CA THR A 252 1.11 -7.11 3.10
C THR A 252 2.04 -8.02 3.87
N PHE A 253 3.25 -8.17 3.38
CA PHE A 253 4.33 -8.91 4.03
C PHE A 253 5.49 -7.98 4.32
N VAL A 254 6.11 -8.13 5.47
CA VAL A 254 7.20 -7.27 5.91
C VAL A 254 8.46 -8.10 6.18
N ASP A 255 9.57 -7.65 5.61
CA ASP A 255 10.89 -8.18 5.91
C ASP A 255 11.63 -7.18 6.81
N PHE A 256 11.76 -7.52 8.08
CA PHE A 256 12.48 -6.70 9.05
C PHE A 256 13.97 -7.02 9.03
N TYR A 257 14.79 -6.00 8.88
CA TYR A 257 16.25 -6.06 8.96
C TYR A 257 16.69 -5.25 10.19
N ILE A 258 17.14 -5.92 11.24
CA ILE A 258 17.55 -5.29 12.48
C ILE A 258 19.06 -5.12 12.45
N LEU A 259 19.52 -3.87 12.27
CA LEU A 259 20.94 -3.53 12.22
C LEU A 259 21.50 -3.44 13.63
N HIS A 260 22.61 -4.13 13.89
CA HIS A 260 23.28 -4.12 15.19
C HIS A 260 24.80 -4.06 15.07
N TYR A 261 25.44 -3.60 16.13
CA TYR A 261 26.90 -3.60 16.28
C TYR A 261 27.31 -4.60 17.38
N GLY A 262 28.07 -5.63 17.02
CA GLY A 262 28.48 -6.66 17.95
C GLY A 262 27.45 -7.76 18.17
N ASN A 263 27.26 -8.20 19.40
CA ASN A 263 26.30 -9.27 19.73
C ASN A 263 24.93 -8.65 19.99
N ALA A 264 23.96 -8.94 19.13
CA ALA A 264 22.55 -8.70 19.41
C ALA A 264 21.92 -10.03 19.84
N GLY A 265 21.00 -9.96 20.77
CA GLY A 265 20.07 -11.06 21.01
C GLY A 265 19.22 -11.27 19.75
N GLY A 266 18.95 -12.50 19.36
CA GLY A 266 18.21 -12.79 18.13
C GLY A 266 16.85 -13.45 18.38
N ASP A 267 16.63 -13.97 19.59
CA ASP A 267 15.46 -14.79 19.88
C ASP A 267 14.21 -13.97 20.26
N GLU A 268 14.40 -12.73 20.72
CA GLU A 268 13.30 -11.93 21.27
C GLU A 268 12.21 -11.60 20.24
N PHE A 269 12.59 -11.47 18.95
CA PHE A 269 11.61 -11.21 17.88
C PHE A 269 11.16 -12.47 17.16
N SER A 270 11.84 -13.61 17.34
CA SER A 270 11.56 -14.83 16.60
C SER A 270 10.18 -15.38 16.92
N GLU A 271 9.80 -15.43 18.20
CA GLU A 271 8.47 -15.86 18.63
C GLU A 271 7.37 -14.92 18.16
N PHE A 272 7.65 -13.61 18.18
CA PHE A 272 6.71 -12.61 17.70
C PHE A 272 6.44 -12.76 16.20
N ILE A 273 7.49 -12.97 15.38
CA ILE A 273 7.34 -13.16 13.93
C ILE A 273 6.69 -14.50 13.58
N LYS A 274 6.93 -15.57 14.35
CA LYS A 274 6.24 -16.87 14.17
C LYS A 274 4.72 -16.75 14.27
N ALA A 275 4.21 -15.82 15.07
CA ALA A 275 2.79 -15.54 15.19
C ALA A 275 2.21 -14.80 13.96
N HIS A 276 3.07 -14.33 13.04
CA HIS A 276 2.69 -13.56 11.84
C HIS A 276 3.29 -14.20 10.58
N PRO A 277 2.74 -15.33 10.09
CA PRO A 277 3.29 -16.10 8.97
C PRO A 277 3.48 -15.23 7.71
N GLY A 278 4.54 -15.51 6.95
CA GLY A 278 4.87 -14.77 5.73
C GLY A 278 5.78 -13.56 5.95
N ASN A 279 5.91 -13.06 7.19
CA ASN A 279 6.85 -12.01 7.55
C ASN A 279 8.20 -12.61 7.99
N THR A 280 9.27 -11.83 7.88
CA THR A 280 10.62 -12.29 8.28
C THR A 280 11.33 -11.27 9.16
N VAL A 281 12.26 -11.75 9.98
CA VAL A 281 13.20 -10.91 10.71
C VAL A 281 14.62 -11.43 10.51
N GLN A 282 15.55 -10.51 10.20
CA GLN A 282 16.97 -10.79 10.02
C GLN A 282 17.79 -9.84 10.85
N PHE A 283 18.71 -10.37 11.65
CA PHE A 283 19.70 -9.56 12.36
C PHE A 283 20.93 -9.39 11.48
N VAL A 284 21.36 -8.15 11.30
CA VAL A 284 22.46 -7.81 10.40
C VAL A 284 23.54 -7.06 11.16
N ASN A 285 24.68 -7.71 11.29
CA ASN A 285 25.84 -7.13 12.00
C ASN A 285 26.55 -6.12 11.09
N VAL A 286 26.44 -4.84 11.41
CA VAL A 286 27.09 -3.77 10.64
C VAL A 286 28.61 -3.80 10.77
N LEU A 287 29.16 -4.39 11.87
CA LEU A 287 30.60 -4.46 12.11
C LEU A 287 31.36 -5.20 11.02
N GLU A 288 30.76 -6.26 10.47
CA GLU A 288 31.38 -7.04 9.40
C GLU A 288 31.66 -6.17 8.18
N LYS A 289 30.67 -5.40 7.75
CA LYS A 289 30.78 -4.47 6.62
C LYS A 289 31.71 -3.30 6.89
N LEU A 290 31.66 -2.71 8.08
CA LEU A 290 32.56 -1.63 8.48
C LEU A 290 34.02 -2.09 8.50
N ASN A 291 34.29 -3.37 8.84
CA ASN A 291 35.62 -3.97 8.78
C ASN A 291 36.12 -4.12 7.34
N GLU A 292 35.27 -4.57 6.41
CA GLU A 292 35.60 -4.71 4.99
C GLU A 292 36.01 -3.37 4.37
N TRP A 293 35.36 -2.29 4.78
CA TRP A 293 35.58 -0.96 4.18
C TRP A 293 36.67 -0.14 4.86
N HIS A 294 37.27 -0.61 5.93
CA HIS A 294 38.25 0.12 6.73
C HIS A 294 37.78 1.53 7.17
N ILE A 295 36.45 1.74 7.24
CA ILE A 295 35.85 3.00 7.63
C ILE A 295 36.05 3.23 9.14
N LEU A 296 36.28 4.49 9.52
CA LEU A 296 36.47 4.92 10.90
C LEU A 296 35.30 4.46 11.80
N ARG A 297 35.50 3.39 12.53
CA ARG A 297 34.51 2.62 13.29
C ARG A 297 33.71 3.43 14.31
N ARG A 298 34.32 4.50 14.84
CA ARG A 298 33.74 5.28 15.96
C ARG A 298 32.43 5.98 15.59
N GLN A 299 32.22 6.37 14.34
CA GLN A 299 31.04 7.13 13.91
C GLN A 299 29.82 6.24 13.67
N PHE A 300 30.02 5.01 13.21
CA PHE A 300 28.93 4.10 12.83
C PHE A 300 28.61 3.05 13.91
N VAL A 301 29.12 3.22 15.11
CA VAL A 301 28.77 2.39 16.27
C VAL A 301 27.37 2.76 16.79
N PHE A 302 26.99 4.02 16.60
CA PHE A 302 25.75 4.55 17.13
C PHE A 302 24.58 4.32 16.18
N PRO A 303 23.44 3.79 16.66
CA PRO A 303 22.26 3.49 15.86
C PRO A 303 21.73 4.66 15.03
N GLU A 304 21.91 5.89 15.48
CA GLU A 304 21.50 7.10 14.75
C GLU A 304 22.20 7.28 13.40
N HIS A 305 23.35 6.62 13.17
CA HIS A 305 24.07 6.67 11.89
C HIS A 305 23.81 5.48 10.97
N TYR A 306 23.04 4.48 11.41
CA TYR A 306 22.76 3.31 10.59
C TYR A 306 22.00 3.63 9.27
N PRO A 307 21.12 4.66 9.18
CA PRO A 307 20.53 5.03 7.90
C PRO A 307 21.56 5.29 6.80
N LEU A 308 22.71 5.87 7.18
CA LEU A 308 23.76 6.25 6.24
C LEU A 308 24.44 5.03 5.58
N ILE A 309 24.56 3.94 6.33
CA ILE A 309 25.26 2.72 5.87
C ILE A 309 24.31 1.63 5.40
N ALA A 310 23.01 1.75 5.67
CA ALA A 310 22.03 0.69 5.41
C ALA A 310 22.03 0.23 3.94
N ALA A 311 22.15 1.15 2.98
CA ALA A 311 22.18 0.82 1.56
C ALA A 311 23.37 -0.07 1.16
N GLU A 312 24.49 0.08 1.85
CA GLU A 312 25.70 -0.70 1.58
C GLU A 312 25.71 -2.03 2.35
N VAL A 313 25.20 -2.01 3.59
CA VAL A 313 25.08 -3.21 4.44
C VAL A 313 24.07 -4.19 3.83
N LEU A 314 23.04 -3.67 3.14
CA LEU A 314 21.98 -4.44 2.52
C LEU A 314 21.97 -4.25 0.98
N PRO A 315 23.02 -4.71 0.26
CA PRO A 315 23.20 -4.40 -1.17
C PRO A 315 22.12 -4.99 -2.08
N LYS A 316 21.39 -6.01 -1.62
CA LYS A 316 20.29 -6.62 -2.37
C LYS A 316 18.99 -5.79 -2.32
N LEU A 317 18.88 -4.83 -1.39
CA LEU A 317 17.71 -3.99 -1.29
C LEU A 317 17.87 -2.76 -2.20
N ASN A 318 16.99 -2.66 -3.20
CA ASN A 318 16.94 -1.48 -4.07
C ASN A 318 16.14 -0.34 -3.44
N LYS A 319 15.03 -0.66 -2.76
CA LYS A 319 14.21 0.30 -2.01
C LYS A 319 13.82 -0.31 -0.68
N PHE A 320 13.89 0.47 0.40
CA PHE A 320 13.47 0.06 1.74
C PHE A 320 13.05 1.27 2.58
N LEU A 321 12.28 1.00 3.63
CA LEU A 321 11.99 1.97 4.68
C LEU A 321 13.02 1.80 5.80
N TYR A 322 13.60 2.89 6.26
CA TYR A 322 14.36 2.94 7.51
C TYR A 322 13.47 3.58 8.57
N LEU A 323 13.19 2.86 9.65
CA LEU A 323 12.33 3.30 10.75
C LEU A 323 13.07 3.18 12.08
N ASP A 324 12.95 4.19 12.93
CA ASP A 324 13.35 4.06 14.34
C ASP A 324 12.15 3.74 15.24
N GLU A 325 12.36 3.52 16.52
CA GLU A 325 11.34 3.15 17.50
C GLU A 325 10.29 4.24 17.76
N ARG A 326 10.48 5.44 17.22
CA ARG A 326 9.53 6.56 17.33
C ARG A 326 8.42 6.53 16.28
N ALA A 327 8.50 5.61 15.33
CA ALA A 327 7.43 5.40 14.36
C ALA A 327 6.33 4.49 14.92
N PHE A 328 5.07 4.88 14.73
CA PHE A 328 3.90 4.08 15.08
C PHE A 328 2.91 4.08 13.92
N PHE A 329 2.46 2.91 13.51
CA PHE A 329 1.56 2.77 12.37
C PHE A 329 0.11 2.59 12.83
N PHE A 330 -0.81 3.30 12.16
CA PHE A 330 -2.26 3.20 12.31
C PHE A 330 -2.96 2.62 11.09
N GLY A 331 -2.22 2.40 10.03
CA GLY A 331 -2.70 1.84 8.77
C GLY A 331 -1.67 0.93 8.13
N ASP A 332 -2.07 0.32 7.03
CA ASP A 332 -1.21 -0.58 6.29
C ASP A 332 0.07 0.11 5.78
N ILE A 333 1.22 -0.48 6.08
CA ILE A 333 2.54 0.07 5.73
C ILE A 333 2.75 0.15 4.21
N THR A 334 2.04 -0.64 3.40
CA THR A 334 2.15 -0.56 1.95
C THR A 334 1.70 0.79 1.42
N ARG A 335 0.71 1.43 2.04
CA ARG A 335 0.29 2.79 1.67
C ARG A 335 1.43 3.78 1.82
N PHE A 336 2.20 3.66 2.92
CA PHE A 336 3.37 4.49 3.15
C PHE A 336 4.48 4.16 2.14
N TYR A 337 4.81 2.88 1.98
CA TYR A 337 5.86 2.41 1.10
C TYR A 337 5.63 2.77 -0.38
N LEU A 338 4.41 2.61 -0.87
CA LEU A 338 4.06 2.90 -2.27
C LEU A 338 3.94 4.40 -2.54
N ALA A 339 3.49 5.20 -1.56
CA ALA A 339 3.41 6.64 -1.69
C ALA A 339 4.79 7.32 -1.73
N CYS A 340 5.84 6.64 -1.23
CA CYS A 340 7.21 7.11 -1.31
C CYS A 340 7.77 6.86 -2.71
N ASN A 341 7.62 7.84 -3.61
CA ASN A 341 8.23 7.75 -4.94
C ASN A 341 9.73 8.11 -4.87
N ASN A 342 10.58 7.07 -4.94
CA ASN A 342 12.03 7.18 -4.94
C ASN A 342 12.65 7.19 -6.35
N ASP A 343 11.86 7.41 -7.41
CA ASP A 343 12.40 7.42 -8.77
C ASP A 343 13.27 8.65 -9.02
N GLU A 344 12.89 9.80 -8.46
CA GLU A 344 13.65 11.04 -8.57
C GLU A 344 14.66 11.24 -7.43
N PHE A 345 14.36 10.73 -6.23
CA PHE A 345 15.15 10.97 -5.03
C PHE A 345 15.73 9.69 -4.43
N ALA A 346 16.98 9.76 -4.00
CA ALA A 346 17.61 8.65 -3.29
C ALA A 346 17.10 8.50 -1.86
N VAL A 347 16.70 9.61 -1.22
CA VAL A 347 16.20 9.62 0.16
C VAL A 347 14.98 10.52 0.25
N LEU A 348 13.91 9.97 0.81
CA LEU A 348 12.73 10.74 1.23
C LEU A 348 12.63 10.68 2.75
N GLY A 349 12.21 11.78 3.38
CA GLY A 349 12.01 11.83 4.82
C GLY A 349 11.04 12.92 5.26
N ILE A 350 10.87 13.06 6.58
CA ILE A 350 9.99 14.07 7.16
C ILE A 350 10.63 15.45 6.96
N PRO A 351 9.93 16.43 6.35
CA PRO A 351 10.46 17.78 6.20
C PRO A 351 10.48 18.54 7.53
N GLN A 352 11.50 19.35 7.70
CA GLN A 352 11.61 20.37 8.74
C GLN A 352 12.08 21.67 8.12
N GLU A 353 11.43 22.78 8.43
CA GLU A 353 11.90 24.09 8.03
C GLU A 353 12.86 24.64 9.09
N ASN A 354 14.03 25.10 8.65
CA ASN A 354 14.95 25.82 9.51
C ASN A 354 14.47 27.29 9.71
N LYS A 355 15.20 28.06 10.54
CA LYS A 355 14.85 29.46 10.83
C LYS A 355 14.93 30.37 9.60
N SER A 356 15.65 29.97 8.55
CA SER A 356 15.77 30.69 7.27
C SER A 356 14.69 30.29 6.24
N GLY A 357 13.82 29.35 6.59
CA GLY A 357 12.77 28.84 5.67
C GLY A 357 13.27 27.76 4.71
N GLU A 358 14.51 27.30 4.87
CA GLU A 358 15.04 26.18 4.06
C GLU A 358 14.54 24.85 4.60
N ARG A 359 14.17 23.94 3.71
CA ARG A 359 13.73 22.60 4.05
C ARG A 359 14.92 21.68 4.28
N ALA A 360 14.87 20.95 5.39
CA ALA A 360 15.81 19.91 5.77
C ALA A 360 15.03 18.64 6.15
N LEU A 361 15.73 17.53 6.30
CA LEU A 361 15.16 16.31 6.85
C LEU A 361 15.16 16.35 8.39
N ARG A 362 14.17 15.67 8.98
CA ARG A 362 13.97 15.52 10.43
C ARG A 362 13.92 14.05 10.82
N GLY A 363 14.49 13.74 11.97
CA GLY A 363 14.41 12.40 12.58
C GLY A 363 15.18 11.33 11.82
N ASN A 364 14.86 10.08 12.13
CA ASN A 364 15.46 8.89 11.52
C ASN A 364 14.42 8.00 10.86
N ILE A 365 13.52 8.62 10.09
CA ILE A 365 12.52 7.93 9.27
C ILE A 365 12.78 8.28 7.82
N PHE A 366 13.11 7.28 7.00
CA PHE A 366 13.48 7.49 5.61
C PHE A 366 12.90 6.41 4.70
N SER A 367 12.52 6.79 3.49
CA SER A 367 12.42 5.86 2.37
C SER A 367 13.69 6.01 1.55
N ILE A 368 14.45 4.93 1.41
CA ILE A 368 15.78 4.93 0.80
C ILE A 368 15.77 4.12 -0.49
N ASN A 369 16.20 4.76 -1.60
CA ASN A 369 16.60 4.06 -2.81
C ASN A 369 18.08 3.68 -2.68
N GLY A 370 18.32 2.46 -2.20
CA GLY A 370 19.68 1.95 -1.95
C GLY A 370 20.51 1.82 -3.22
N ALA A 371 19.88 1.41 -4.33
CA ALA A 371 20.57 1.31 -5.61
C ALA A 371 21.10 2.68 -6.07
N ARG A 372 20.28 3.72 -5.93
CA ARG A 372 20.65 5.09 -6.31
C ARG A 372 21.74 5.67 -5.41
N LEU A 373 21.67 5.47 -4.08
CA LEU A 373 22.74 5.88 -3.17
C LEU A 373 24.08 5.23 -3.49
N ARG A 374 24.08 3.93 -3.78
CA ARG A 374 25.28 3.19 -4.19
C ARG A 374 25.84 3.70 -5.51
N ALA A 375 24.99 3.90 -6.52
CA ALA A 375 25.39 4.43 -7.82
C ALA A 375 26.04 5.82 -7.72
N HIS A 376 25.55 6.66 -6.83
CA HIS A 376 26.11 8.00 -6.57
C HIS A 376 27.36 7.99 -5.66
N GLY A 377 27.79 6.82 -5.17
CA GLY A 377 28.95 6.68 -4.28
C GLY A 377 28.79 7.47 -2.98
N PHE A 378 27.57 7.52 -2.44
CA PHE A 378 27.21 8.34 -1.27
C PHE A 378 28.14 8.08 -0.08
N MET A 379 28.41 6.79 0.23
CA MET A 379 29.28 6.43 1.35
C MET A 379 30.70 6.98 1.23
N ARG A 380 31.28 7.03 0.05
CA ARG A 380 32.61 7.64 -0.14
C ARG A 380 32.60 9.13 0.19
N LYS A 381 31.49 9.82 -0.07
CA LYS A 381 31.34 11.25 0.19
C LYS A 381 31.20 11.56 1.67
N VAL A 382 30.58 10.67 2.46
CA VAL A 382 30.19 10.96 3.85
C VAL A 382 31.07 10.26 4.90
N ALA A 383 31.76 9.17 4.55
CA ALA A 383 32.54 8.36 5.50
C ALA A 383 33.55 9.18 6.33
N GLU A 384 34.14 10.22 5.73
CA GLU A 384 35.12 11.08 6.37
C GLU A 384 34.53 12.39 6.93
N LYS A 385 33.29 12.73 6.57
CA LYS A 385 32.73 14.08 6.76
C LYS A 385 31.51 14.14 7.68
N CYS A 386 30.91 13.01 8.06
CA CYS A 386 29.66 13.03 8.83
C CYS A 386 29.83 13.56 10.27
N GLY A 387 31.00 13.41 10.90
CA GLY A 387 31.29 13.98 12.21
C GLY A 387 30.21 13.65 13.26
N ASN A 388 29.73 14.67 13.96
CA ASN A 388 28.65 14.57 14.96
C ASN A 388 27.27 14.94 14.38
N LEU A 389 27.11 14.99 13.06
CA LEU A 389 25.84 15.32 12.45
C LEU A 389 24.88 14.13 12.53
N THR A 390 23.58 14.40 12.71
CA THR A 390 22.54 13.39 12.60
C THR A 390 22.44 12.87 11.15
N SER A 391 21.91 11.67 10.96
CA SER A 391 21.70 11.12 9.61
C SER A 391 20.86 12.05 8.72
N ALA A 392 19.82 12.67 9.26
CA ALA A 392 19.00 13.65 8.56
C ALA A 392 19.84 14.86 8.07
N ALA A 393 20.72 15.39 8.93
CA ALA A 393 21.60 16.49 8.57
C ALA A 393 22.64 16.08 7.52
N VAL A 394 23.20 14.87 7.63
CA VAL A 394 24.16 14.32 6.65
C VAL A 394 23.49 14.15 5.27
N PHE A 395 22.31 13.56 5.20
CA PHE A 395 21.57 13.44 3.94
C PHE A 395 21.26 14.81 3.34
N THR A 396 20.74 15.75 4.15
CA THR A 396 20.45 17.12 3.69
C THR A 396 21.68 17.83 3.13
N THR A 397 22.83 17.64 3.78
CA THR A 397 24.06 18.36 3.40
C THR A 397 24.78 17.72 2.21
N TYR A 398 24.90 16.38 2.20
CA TYR A 398 25.77 15.66 1.26
C TYR A 398 25.04 14.91 0.14
N ALA A 399 23.72 14.78 0.24
CA ALA A 399 22.87 14.25 -0.80
C ALA A 399 21.78 15.24 -1.24
N HIS A 400 22.02 16.52 -1.10
CA HIS A 400 21.06 17.62 -1.26
C HIS A 400 20.18 17.52 -2.51
N ASP A 401 20.75 17.26 -3.66
CA ASP A 401 20.08 17.07 -4.95
C ASP A 401 19.35 15.72 -5.10
N GLN A 402 19.55 14.81 -4.14
CA GLN A 402 18.96 13.49 -4.08
C GLN A 402 17.97 13.32 -2.92
N VAL A 403 17.65 14.43 -2.23
CA VAL A 403 16.74 14.44 -1.08
C VAL A 403 15.38 14.99 -1.48
N GLY A 404 14.35 14.24 -1.18
CA GLY A 404 12.95 14.65 -1.28
C GLY A 404 12.24 14.52 0.07
N TYR A 405 10.94 14.76 0.05
CA TYR A 405 10.12 14.77 1.27
C TYR A 405 8.92 13.85 1.13
N PHE A 406 8.51 13.26 2.26
CA PHE A 406 7.30 12.46 2.31
C PHE A 406 6.08 13.30 1.91
N PRO A 407 5.13 12.71 1.18
CA PRO A 407 3.83 13.33 0.98
C PRO A 407 3.15 13.58 2.33
N TRP A 408 2.68 14.80 2.58
CA TRP A 408 2.11 15.23 3.85
C TRP A 408 0.92 14.37 4.34
N TRP A 409 0.23 13.70 3.45
CA TRP A 409 -0.97 12.91 3.74
C TRP A 409 -0.67 11.48 4.23
N ILE A 410 0.59 11.02 4.24
CA ILE A 410 0.94 9.67 4.70
C ILE A 410 1.48 9.60 6.13
N TYR A 411 1.83 10.72 6.72
CA TYR A 411 2.40 10.77 8.07
C TYR A 411 1.84 11.92 8.89
N ASN A 412 1.99 11.83 10.21
CA ASN A 412 1.81 12.91 11.17
C ASN A 412 2.99 12.95 12.15
N VAL A 413 3.25 14.10 12.73
CA VAL A 413 4.34 14.32 13.68
C VAL A 413 3.77 14.95 14.96
N THR A 414 4.17 14.42 16.11
CA THR A 414 3.97 15.13 17.38
C THR A 414 5.04 16.20 17.54
N ASP A 415 4.66 17.41 17.84
CA ASP A 415 5.60 18.55 17.97
C ASP A 415 5.28 19.39 19.19
N ILE A 416 6.32 19.90 19.88
CA ILE A 416 6.17 20.88 20.97
C ILE A 416 6.56 22.25 20.43
N LYS A 417 5.63 23.21 20.48
CA LYS A 417 5.94 24.60 20.16
C LYS A 417 6.63 25.29 21.34
N LYS A 418 7.27 26.41 21.03
CA LYS A 418 8.00 27.26 21.97
C LYS A 418 7.19 27.72 23.19
N ASP A 419 5.86 27.64 23.14
CA ASP A 419 4.94 27.96 24.25
C ASP A 419 4.66 26.76 25.18
N GLY A 420 5.36 25.64 24.98
CA GLY A 420 5.20 24.41 25.75
C GLY A 420 3.93 23.62 25.44
N LYS A 421 3.17 24.04 24.44
CA LYS A 421 1.97 23.29 24.00
C LYS A 421 2.33 22.29 22.92
N ILE A 422 1.73 21.12 23.01
CA ILE A 422 1.84 20.08 21.98
C ILE A 422 0.97 20.47 20.79
N TYR A 423 1.57 20.55 19.61
CA TYR A 423 0.87 20.86 18.37
C TYR A 423 1.05 19.73 17.38
N TYR A 424 0.02 19.57 16.55
CA TYR A 424 0.07 18.76 15.33
C TYR A 424 0.57 19.61 14.17
N ASP A 425 1.22 18.98 13.22
CA ASP A 425 1.61 19.68 12.01
C ASP A 425 0.37 20.28 11.33
N ARG A 426 0.34 21.61 11.21
CA ARG A 426 -0.81 22.41 10.82
C ARG A 426 -0.99 22.52 9.31
N HIS A 427 -0.55 21.56 8.52
CA HIS A 427 -0.73 21.73 7.08
C HIS A 427 -2.19 21.76 6.61
N ARG A 428 -3.17 21.47 7.48
CA ARG A 428 -4.59 21.79 7.22
C ARG A 428 -5.31 22.11 8.54
N GLY A 429 -5.88 23.32 8.59
CA GLY A 429 -6.67 23.78 9.71
C GLY A 429 -7.74 22.77 10.14
N ASP A 430 -7.97 22.68 11.46
CA ASP A 430 -9.04 21.96 12.16
C ASP A 430 -9.23 20.44 11.96
N GLN A 431 -8.42 19.76 11.15
CA GLN A 431 -8.53 18.30 10.96
C GLN A 431 -7.64 17.52 11.95
N ARG A 432 -7.88 17.65 13.24
CA ARG A 432 -7.26 16.82 14.30
C ARG A 432 -7.64 15.35 14.24
N TRP A 433 -8.52 15.00 13.34
CA TRP A 433 -9.03 13.66 13.09
C TRP A 433 -8.20 12.89 12.06
N ALA A 434 -7.32 13.59 11.37
CA ALA A 434 -6.54 13.05 10.26
C ALA A 434 -5.49 12.00 10.65
N VAL A 435 -5.20 11.81 11.96
CA VAL A 435 -4.26 10.75 12.37
C VAL A 435 -4.71 9.37 11.93
N TRP A 436 -6.00 9.10 11.93
CA TRP A 436 -6.55 7.83 11.48
C TRP A 436 -6.56 7.66 9.96
N GLU A 437 -6.43 8.76 9.25
CA GLU A 437 -6.32 8.79 7.79
C GLU A 437 -4.85 8.64 7.35
N HIS A 438 -3.90 8.97 8.24
CA HIS A 438 -2.47 8.80 7.98
C HIS A 438 -2.00 7.38 8.33
N ALA A 439 -1.09 6.86 7.54
CA ALA A 439 -0.55 5.52 7.77
C ALA A 439 0.39 5.48 9.00
N MET A 440 1.07 6.58 9.32
CA MET A 440 2.11 6.63 10.36
C MET A 440 2.04 7.89 11.21
N LEU A 441 2.33 7.74 12.52
CA LEU A 441 2.66 8.81 13.45
C LEU A 441 4.14 8.72 13.85
N TYR A 442 4.83 9.84 13.84
CA TYR A 442 6.19 9.97 14.34
C TYR A 442 6.21 10.78 15.63
N TYR A 443 6.76 10.20 16.69
CA TYR A 443 6.96 10.89 17.96
C TYR A 443 8.28 11.66 17.96
N ASP A 444 8.22 12.97 18.15
CA ASP A 444 9.41 13.79 18.25
C ASP A 444 10.14 13.58 19.60
N GLU A 445 11.36 14.05 19.68
CA GLU A 445 12.21 13.91 20.88
C GLU A 445 11.54 14.56 22.11
N GLY A 446 11.47 13.81 23.21
CA GLY A 446 10.80 14.22 24.45
C GLY A 446 9.28 13.97 24.46
N LEU A 447 8.70 13.51 23.36
CA LEU A 447 7.28 13.15 23.23
C LEU A 447 7.05 11.66 23.03
N GLU A 448 8.08 10.87 23.16
CA GLU A 448 7.97 9.43 23.04
C GLU A 448 7.12 8.85 24.18
N PRO A 449 6.20 7.91 23.89
CA PRO A 449 5.27 7.34 24.88
C PRO A 449 5.93 6.74 26.12
N TRP A 450 7.12 6.17 25.96
CA TRP A 450 7.89 5.57 27.06
C TRP A 450 8.64 6.59 27.93
N LYS A 451 8.76 7.84 27.50
CA LYS A 451 9.32 8.95 28.28
C LYS A 451 8.24 9.88 28.82
N ASN A 452 7.15 10.01 28.09
CA ASN A 452 6.06 10.91 28.42
C ASN A 452 4.71 10.20 28.23
N ILE A 453 4.19 9.69 29.32
CA ILE A 453 2.92 8.97 29.36
C ILE A 453 1.73 9.86 28.89
N GLN A 454 1.84 11.17 29.04
CA GLN A 454 0.84 12.14 28.57
C GLN A 454 1.06 12.56 27.11
N ALA A 455 2.07 11.97 26.43
CA ALA A 455 2.27 12.22 25.01
C ALA A 455 1.03 11.85 24.22
N LEU A 456 0.71 12.66 23.25
CA LEU A 456 -0.48 12.48 22.47
C LEU A 456 -0.47 11.15 21.71
N TYR A 457 -1.59 10.44 21.72
CA TYR A 457 -1.72 9.08 21.19
C TYR A 457 -0.84 8.02 21.88
N SER A 458 -0.19 8.31 22.99
CA SER A 458 0.58 7.35 23.77
C SER A 458 -0.26 6.15 24.21
N VAL A 459 -1.55 6.34 24.46
CA VAL A 459 -2.47 5.26 24.81
C VAL A 459 -2.48 4.12 23.79
N TYR A 460 -2.38 4.42 22.50
CA TYR A 460 -2.35 3.40 21.45
C TYR A 460 -1.03 2.66 21.39
N TRP A 461 0.06 3.36 21.66
CA TRP A 461 1.38 2.77 21.79
C TRP A 461 1.41 1.78 22.94
N TRP A 462 0.88 2.15 24.10
CA TRP A 462 0.80 1.30 25.28
C TRP A 462 -0.22 0.16 25.12
N GLU A 463 -1.30 0.35 24.37
CA GLU A 463 -2.24 -0.72 24.01
C GLU A 463 -1.52 -1.83 23.21
N VAL A 464 -0.70 -1.45 22.23
CA VAL A 464 0.11 -2.42 21.46
C VAL A 464 1.21 -3.04 22.33
N ALA A 465 1.91 -2.24 23.15
CA ALA A 465 2.93 -2.74 24.08
C ALA A 465 2.38 -3.85 25.00
N ALA A 466 1.17 -3.68 25.46
CA ALA A 466 0.52 -4.63 26.35
C ALA A 466 0.17 -6.00 25.70
N GLU A 467 0.15 -6.07 24.39
CA GLU A 467 -0.04 -7.33 23.65
C GLU A 467 1.28 -8.13 23.50
N ILE A 468 2.43 -7.53 23.84
CA ILE A 468 3.76 -8.12 23.66
C ILE A 468 4.28 -8.62 24.99
N PRO A 469 4.54 -9.93 25.16
CA PRO A 469 4.98 -10.50 26.44
C PRO A 469 6.22 -9.83 27.03
N ALA A 470 7.18 -9.45 26.20
CA ALA A 470 8.41 -8.78 26.64
C ALA A 470 8.15 -7.34 27.16
N CYS A 471 7.01 -6.73 26.82
CA CYS A 471 6.66 -5.39 27.27
C CYS A 471 5.83 -5.38 28.55
N ILE A 472 5.23 -6.51 28.95
CA ILE A 472 4.34 -6.59 30.13
C ILE A 472 4.97 -5.99 31.40
N PRO A 473 6.27 -6.17 31.72
CA PRO A 473 6.88 -5.56 32.89
C PRO A 473 6.90 -4.02 32.90
N PHE A 474 6.70 -3.40 31.75
CA PHE A 474 6.78 -1.94 31.54
C PHE A 474 5.39 -1.30 31.33
N VAL A 475 4.32 -2.13 31.28
CA VAL A 475 2.94 -1.63 31.07
C VAL A 475 2.44 -0.91 32.32
N HIS A 476 1.83 0.25 32.10
CA HIS A 476 1.28 1.08 33.14
C HIS A 476 0.06 0.49 33.82
N THR A 477 -0.19 0.94 35.05
CA THR A 477 -1.37 0.58 35.85
C THR A 477 -2.66 1.14 35.23
N ASP A 478 -3.83 0.62 35.64
CA ASP A 478 -5.14 1.14 35.19
C ASP A 478 -5.32 2.63 35.53
N GLU A 479 -4.75 3.10 36.64
CA GLU A 479 -4.79 4.50 37.07
C GLU A 479 -3.97 5.40 36.14
N GLU A 480 -2.75 4.97 35.79
CA GLU A 480 -1.87 5.68 34.86
C GLU A 480 -2.49 5.73 33.45
N VAL A 481 -3.13 4.63 33.01
CA VAL A 481 -3.83 4.59 31.72
C VAL A 481 -5.04 5.52 31.73
N ALA A 482 -5.78 5.60 32.84
CA ALA A 482 -6.89 6.53 32.98
C ALA A 482 -6.41 7.99 32.94
N ASP A 483 -5.31 8.29 33.59
CA ASP A 483 -4.68 9.63 33.58
C ASP A 483 -4.20 10.02 32.18
N MET A 484 -3.59 9.09 31.43
CA MET A 484 -3.25 9.30 30.02
C MET A 484 -4.47 9.63 29.20
N TRP A 485 -5.55 8.88 29.39
CA TRP A 485 -6.80 9.07 28.66
C TRP A 485 -7.43 10.44 28.95
N TYR A 486 -7.40 10.87 30.22
CA TYR A 486 -7.90 12.20 30.60
C TYR A 486 -7.07 13.32 30.01
N ALA A 487 -5.76 13.24 30.08
CA ALA A 487 -4.87 14.25 29.52
C ALA A 487 -5.11 14.42 28.01
N GLN A 488 -5.19 13.32 27.27
CA GLN A 488 -5.47 13.34 25.84
C GLN A 488 -6.87 13.84 25.49
N SER A 489 -7.88 13.41 26.26
CA SER A 489 -9.26 13.86 26.06
C SER A 489 -9.43 15.34 26.38
N ALA A 490 -8.74 15.86 27.41
CA ALA A 490 -8.76 17.27 27.78
C ALA A 490 -8.14 18.14 26.68
N GLU A 491 -7.05 17.70 26.09
CA GLU A 491 -6.37 18.42 25.01
C GLU A 491 -7.21 18.44 23.72
N LEU A 492 -7.82 17.32 23.37
CA LEU A 492 -8.76 17.21 22.25
C LEU A 492 -10.01 18.08 22.44
N CYS A 493 -10.49 18.23 23.69
CA CYS A 493 -11.65 19.06 24.03
C CYS A 493 -11.31 20.54 24.14
N GLY A 494 -10.15 20.90 24.72
CA GLY A 494 -9.70 22.29 24.94
C GLY A 494 -9.56 23.09 23.64
N ALA A 495 -9.32 22.40 22.57
CA ALA A 495 -9.19 23.00 21.24
C ALA A 495 -10.50 23.52 20.64
N ARG A 496 -11.68 23.22 21.20
CA ARG A 496 -12.99 23.67 20.71
C ARG A 496 -13.60 24.83 21.49
N GLY A 497 -12.84 25.46 22.41
CA GLY A 497 -13.27 26.67 23.11
C GLY A 497 -14.51 26.51 24.02
N GLY A 498 -14.90 25.31 24.41
CA GLY A 498 -16.06 25.04 25.23
C GLY A 498 -15.70 24.37 26.56
N ARG A 499 -16.07 25.00 27.70
CA ARG A 499 -16.06 24.34 29.00
C ARG A 499 -17.08 23.20 28.99
N ARG A 500 -16.69 21.97 28.64
CA ARG A 500 -17.51 20.77 28.82
C ARG A 500 -16.85 19.85 29.84
N ARG A 501 -17.68 19.30 30.78
CA ARG A 501 -17.22 18.26 31.70
C ARG A 501 -16.72 17.06 30.88
N LEU A 502 -15.51 16.64 31.20
CA LEU A 502 -14.98 15.39 30.69
C LEU A 502 -15.85 14.21 31.18
N PRO A 503 -16.04 13.17 30.35
CA PRO A 503 -16.71 11.96 30.83
C PRO A 503 -15.89 11.37 31.99
N GLU A 504 -16.55 10.74 32.97
CA GLU A 504 -15.85 10.04 34.05
C GLU A 504 -15.06 8.86 33.47
N PRO A 505 -13.86 8.55 34.04
CA PRO A 505 -13.11 7.36 33.65
C PRO A 505 -13.94 6.11 33.88
N PRO A 506 -13.67 5.04 33.17
CA PRO A 506 -14.26 3.76 33.48
C PRO A 506 -13.90 3.40 34.93
N LYS A 507 -14.90 3.29 35.82
CA LYS A 507 -14.68 2.88 37.21
C LYS A 507 -14.14 1.47 37.21
N GLY A 508 -12.82 1.34 37.40
CA GLY A 508 -12.20 0.09 37.80
C GLY A 508 -12.60 -0.22 39.24
N GLU A 509 -12.98 -1.43 39.53
CA GLU A 509 -13.03 -1.87 40.92
C GLU A 509 -11.63 -1.75 41.51
N ASN A 510 -11.49 -0.94 42.57
CA ASN A 510 -10.26 -0.72 43.34
C ASN A 510 -9.64 -2.06 43.76
N ARG A 511 -8.70 -2.55 43.01
CA ARG A 511 -7.78 -3.60 43.42
C ARG A 511 -6.39 -3.20 42.95
N VAL A 512 -5.57 -2.77 43.91
CA VAL A 512 -4.12 -2.74 43.77
C VAL A 512 -3.67 -4.18 43.49
N ALA A 513 -3.50 -4.53 42.22
CA ALA A 513 -2.99 -5.83 41.84
C ALA A 513 -1.49 -5.85 42.06
N SER A 514 -0.99 -6.79 42.89
CA SER A 514 0.41 -7.10 42.98
C SER A 514 0.94 -7.56 41.59
N HIS A 515 2.23 -7.40 41.32
CA HIS A 515 2.88 -7.83 40.09
C HIS A 515 2.51 -9.28 39.64
N GLU A 516 2.25 -10.17 40.60
CA GLU A 516 1.79 -11.54 40.33
C GLU A 516 0.34 -11.63 39.83
N GLN A 517 -0.51 -10.68 40.19
CA GLN A 517 -1.92 -10.65 39.72
C GLN A 517 -2.05 -10.03 38.33
N VAL A 518 -1.14 -9.13 37.96
CA VAL A 518 -1.03 -8.58 36.59
C VAL A 518 -0.65 -9.69 35.60
N GLN A 519 0.24 -10.60 35.99
CA GLN A 519 0.56 -11.79 35.19
C GLN A 519 -0.62 -12.79 35.05
N LYS A 520 -1.54 -12.87 36.03
CA LYS A 520 -2.62 -13.84 36.05
C LYS A 520 -3.96 -13.34 35.51
N GLN A 521 -4.21 -12.02 35.46
CA GLN A 521 -5.47 -11.45 34.96
C GLN A 521 -5.17 -10.15 34.23
N GLY A 522 -4.77 -10.26 32.97
CA GLY A 522 -4.37 -9.08 32.21
C GLY A 522 -5.35 -7.92 32.34
N VAL A 523 -4.92 -6.84 33.04
CA VAL A 523 -5.51 -5.50 33.05
C VAL A 523 -5.84 -5.11 31.61
N VAL A 524 -4.96 -5.42 30.70
CA VAL A 524 -5.12 -5.33 29.26
C VAL A 524 -6.35 -6.07 28.73
N LYS A 525 -6.67 -7.26 29.24
CA LYS A 525 -7.89 -7.97 28.83
C LYS A 525 -9.17 -7.18 29.13
N ARG A 526 -9.20 -6.34 30.16
CA ARG A 526 -10.37 -5.52 30.48
C ARG A 526 -10.44 -4.24 29.65
N THR A 527 -9.35 -3.55 29.47
CA THR A 527 -9.25 -2.36 28.59
C THR A 527 -9.48 -2.76 27.13
N VAL A 528 -8.82 -3.79 26.67
CA VAL A 528 -9.03 -4.40 25.33
C VAL A 528 -10.45 -4.98 25.20
N LYS A 529 -11.04 -5.57 26.27
CA LYS A 529 -12.40 -6.05 26.23
C LYS A 529 -13.41 -4.92 26.14
N TYR A 530 -13.16 -3.78 26.78
CA TYR A 530 -13.99 -2.58 26.64
C TYR A 530 -13.90 -2.02 25.21
N PHE A 531 -12.71 -1.92 24.65
CA PHE A 531 -12.50 -1.49 23.26
C PHE A 531 -12.95 -2.56 22.23
N LYS A 532 -12.75 -3.86 22.49
CA LYS A 532 -13.26 -4.94 21.64
C LYS A 532 -14.78 -5.08 21.65
N LEU A 533 -15.46 -4.82 22.79
CA LEU A 533 -16.94 -4.89 22.90
C LEU A 533 -17.64 -3.80 22.11
N HIS A 534 -16.98 -2.66 21.91
CA HIS A 534 -17.62 -1.49 21.28
C HIS A 534 -16.94 -1.07 19.98
N GLY A 535 -15.82 -1.70 19.60
CA GLY A 535 -14.98 -1.30 18.48
C GLY A 535 -14.44 0.14 18.66
N LEU A 536 -13.15 0.35 18.42
CA LEU A 536 -12.51 1.66 18.61
C LEU A 536 -13.27 2.78 17.88
N LYS A 537 -13.71 2.51 16.66
CA LYS A 537 -14.48 3.43 15.83
C LYS A 537 -15.86 3.79 16.43
N GLN A 538 -16.54 2.83 17.07
CA GLN A 538 -17.83 3.06 17.73
C GLN A 538 -17.66 3.72 19.11
N THR A 539 -16.61 3.37 19.85
CA THR A 539 -16.30 3.98 21.14
C THR A 539 -15.93 5.45 20.98
N ILE A 540 -15.10 5.76 20.00
CA ILE A 540 -14.78 7.13 19.61
C ILE A 540 -16.02 7.86 19.14
N LYS A 541 -16.84 7.27 18.26
CA LYS A 541 -18.08 7.87 17.77
C LYS A 541 -19.08 8.13 18.90
N LYS A 542 -19.17 7.24 19.91
CA LYS A 542 -20.04 7.38 21.09
C LYS A 542 -19.53 8.42 22.10
N ILE A 543 -18.20 8.50 22.27
CA ILE A 543 -17.57 9.57 23.07
C ILE A 543 -17.88 10.93 22.43
N PHE A 544 -17.76 11.04 21.11
CA PHE A 544 -18.00 12.30 20.41
C PHE A 544 -19.45 12.67 20.27
N SER A 545 -20.36 11.72 20.11
CA SER A 545 -21.81 12.03 20.15
C SER A 545 -22.24 12.55 21.52
N LYS A 546 -21.63 12.04 22.60
CA LYS A 546 -21.88 12.58 23.97
C LYS A 546 -21.23 13.95 24.19
N ILE A 547 -20.04 14.21 23.62
CA ILE A 547 -19.37 15.52 23.71
C ILE A 547 -20.07 16.56 22.81
N ALA A 548 -20.67 16.14 21.70
CA ALA A 548 -21.40 16.99 20.77
C ALA A 548 -22.83 17.31 21.21
N GLY A 549 -23.33 16.72 22.32
CA GLY A 549 -24.66 17.04 22.87
C GLY A 549 -25.82 16.44 22.08
N LYS A 550 -25.62 15.31 21.42
CA LYS A 550 -26.65 14.49 20.80
C LYS A 550 -26.61 13.06 21.31
#